data_1ba5ea24c1da1f4b9340d915955ab8a1
#
_entry.id   1ba5ea24c1da1f4b9340d915955ab8a1
#
_cell.length_a   1.000
_cell.length_b   1.000
_cell.length_c   1.000
_cell.angle_alpha   90.00
_cell.angle_beta   90.00
_cell.angle_gamma   90.00
#
_symmetry.space_group_name_H-M   'P 1'
#
loop_
_entity.id
_entity.type
_entity.pdbx_description
1 polymer ?
#
loop_
_entity_poly.entity_id
_entity_poly.type
_entity_poly.pdbx_seq_one_letter_code
_entity_poly.pdbx_strand_id
1 'polypeptide(L)'
;MSKTLAVIPARLDSSRFPNKPLKEILGIPMVAHCLYRAKFCKKIDLLILATPDKEIYELGKKLGFEVCITSHNHERATERAGEVVEILKGQKKYFGNVILLQGDEPQLNPKVVDQLIEKTKYSKNGIVNLIHKIKKSDLIDTNVVKALVNKKNEILYFSRAPIPKVSDNAYRQLGLIGFKTDLLLKFIDLKPTPHETIESIDMMRLLDNDIKIDSFEIDKPILGVDEKHHIQVVEKYLASDTYYLDYKNKYERL
;
A
#
# COMPACT_ATOMS: atom_id res chain seq x y z
N MET A 1 8.04 -22.61 6.11
CA MET A 1 8.05 -21.12 6.20
C MET A 1 6.63 -20.62 6.05
N SER A 2 6.26 -19.57 6.77
CA SER A 2 4.92 -18.98 6.69
C SER A 2 4.73 -18.31 5.33
N LYS A 3 3.63 -18.62 4.62
CA LYS A 3 3.26 -18.03 3.32
C LYS A 3 2.92 -16.56 3.45
N THR A 4 3.17 -15.80 2.40
CA THR A 4 2.91 -14.35 2.30
C THR A 4 1.84 -14.06 1.26
N LEU A 5 0.78 -13.39 1.69
CA LEU A 5 -0.26 -12.80 0.84
C LEU A 5 0.10 -11.35 0.55
N ALA A 6 0.01 -10.92 -0.70
CA ALA A 6 0.00 -9.52 -1.07
C ALA A 6 -1.40 -9.13 -1.56
N VAL A 7 -1.91 -8.01 -1.07
CA VAL A 7 -3.21 -7.46 -1.46
C VAL A 7 -3.02 -6.08 -2.04
N ILE A 8 -3.55 -5.85 -3.23
CA ILE A 8 -3.65 -4.55 -3.88
C ILE A 8 -5.12 -4.13 -3.85
N PRO A 9 -5.54 -3.28 -2.90
CA PRO A 9 -6.87 -2.71 -2.91
C PRO A 9 -6.99 -1.64 -4.00
N ALA A 10 -8.11 -1.64 -4.71
CA ALA A 10 -8.45 -0.62 -5.69
C ALA A 10 -9.95 -0.39 -5.73
N ARG A 11 -10.39 0.88 -5.82
CA ARG A 11 -11.79 1.26 -5.99
C ARG A 11 -11.92 2.46 -6.93
N LEU A 12 -13.03 2.56 -7.65
CA LEU A 12 -13.31 3.66 -8.57
C LEU A 12 -13.65 4.95 -7.83
N ASP A 13 -14.29 4.82 -6.66
CA ASP A 13 -14.70 5.95 -5.84
C ASP A 13 -13.48 6.62 -5.22
N SER A 14 -13.07 7.72 -5.84
CA SER A 14 -11.99 8.59 -5.38
C SER A 14 -12.40 10.04 -5.61
N SER A 15 -12.64 10.78 -4.54
CA SER A 15 -13.13 12.17 -4.59
C SER A 15 -12.16 13.12 -5.31
N ARG A 16 -10.85 12.94 -5.12
CA ARG A 16 -9.81 13.81 -5.70
C ARG A 16 -9.46 13.46 -7.15
N PHE A 17 -9.60 12.20 -7.54
CA PHE A 17 -9.26 11.72 -8.87
C PHE A 17 -10.18 10.54 -9.26
N PRO A 18 -11.38 10.82 -9.82
CA PRO A 18 -12.36 9.80 -10.19
C PRO A 18 -11.77 8.75 -11.15
N ASN A 19 -12.13 7.49 -10.94
CA ASN A 19 -11.66 6.34 -11.71
C ASN A 19 -10.12 6.19 -11.74
N LYS A 20 -9.43 6.67 -10.70
CA LYS A 20 -7.97 6.68 -10.59
C LYS A 20 -7.30 5.36 -10.98
N PRO A 21 -7.74 4.17 -10.51
CA PRO A 21 -7.08 2.91 -10.84
C PRO A 21 -7.09 2.55 -12.32
N LEU A 22 -8.08 3.06 -13.07
CA LEU A 22 -8.23 2.81 -14.50
C LEU A 22 -7.60 3.90 -15.38
N LYS A 23 -7.04 4.97 -14.78
CA LYS A 23 -6.32 5.99 -15.55
C LYS A 23 -5.03 5.41 -16.11
N GLU A 24 -4.80 5.69 -17.39
CA GLU A 24 -3.63 5.18 -18.09
C GLU A 24 -2.38 6.00 -17.77
N ILE A 25 -1.28 5.29 -17.65
CA ILE A 25 0.08 5.79 -17.55
C ILE A 25 0.84 5.07 -18.66
N LEU A 26 1.37 5.79 -19.64
CA LEU A 26 2.00 5.20 -20.84
C LEU A 26 1.11 4.12 -21.53
N GLY A 27 -0.20 4.35 -21.60
CA GLY A 27 -1.17 3.45 -22.24
C GLY A 27 -1.56 2.21 -21.43
N ILE A 28 -1.14 2.10 -20.17
CA ILE A 28 -1.48 0.98 -19.27
C ILE A 28 -2.23 1.51 -18.05
N PRO A 29 -3.36 0.91 -17.63
CA PRO A 29 -4.08 1.33 -16.43
C PRO A 29 -3.18 1.32 -15.18
N MET A 30 -3.33 2.32 -14.33
CA MET A 30 -2.49 2.51 -13.13
C MET A 30 -2.42 1.25 -12.25
N VAL A 31 -3.56 0.61 -11.97
CA VAL A 31 -3.62 -0.62 -11.17
C VAL A 31 -2.87 -1.77 -11.84
N ALA A 32 -2.83 -1.82 -13.16
CA ALA A 32 -2.10 -2.84 -13.91
C ALA A 32 -0.58 -2.70 -13.72
N HIS A 33 -0.05 -1.46 -13.66
CA HIS A 33 1.35 -1.23 -13.29
C HIS A 33 1.66 -1.81 -11.92
N CYS A 34 0.81 -1.55 -10.92
CA CYS A 34 1.00 -2.08 -9.56
C CYS A 34 1.00 -3.62 -9.54
N LEU A 35 0.05 -4.25 -10.26
CA LEU A 35 -0.07 -5.71 -10.38
C LEU A 35 1.15 -6.35 -11.05
N TYR A 36 1.56 -5.82 -12.21
CA TYR A 36 2.72 -6.37 -12.93
C TYR A 36 4.00 -6.21 -12.11
N ARG A 37 4.20 -5.07 -11.45
CA ARG A 37 5.37 -4.85 -10.60
C ARG A 37 5.38 -5.76 -9.38
N ALA A 38 4.24 -5.95 -8.71
CA ALA A 38 4.11 -6.89 -7.61
C ALA A 38 4.43 -8.34 -8.04
N LYS A 39 4.16 -8.72 -9.29
CA LYS A 39 4.49 -10.05 -9.83
C LYS A 39 6.00 -10.32 -9.94
N PHE A 40 6.85 -9.28 -9.95
CA PHE A 40 8.30 -9.45 -9.91
C PHE A 40 8.85 -9.70 -8.49
N CYS A 41 8.03 -9.55 -7.44
CA CYS A 41 8.43 -9.87 -6.07
C CYS A 41 8.63 -11.38 -5.94
N LYS A 42 9.76 -11.76 -5.33
CA LYS A 42 10.15 -13.18 -5.22
C LYS A 42 9.58 -13.87 -3.98
N LYS A 43 9.06 -13.09 -3.03
CA LYS A 43 8.62 -13.56 -1.70
C LYS A 43 7.11 -13.50 -1.50
N ILE A 44 6.35 -13.17 -2.53
CA ILE A 44 4.90 -13.22 -2.54
C ILE A 44 4.46 -14.61 -3.00
N ASP A 45 3.70 -15.32 -2.15
CA ASP A 45 3.12 -16.62 -2.49
C ASP A 45 1.78 -16.50 -3.21
N LEU A 46 1.00 -15.47 -2.88
CA LEU A 46 -0.26 -15.16 -3.54
C LEU A 46 -0.44 -13.64 -3.65
N LEU A 47 -0.74 -13.15 -4.84
CA LEU A 47 -1.08 -11.75 -5.13
C LEU A 47 -2.56 -11.66 -5.49
N ILE A 48 -3.31 -10.79 -4.78
CA ILE A 48 -4.74 -10.57 -5.01
C ILE A 48 -5.01 -9.08 -5.25
N LEU A 49 -5.73 -8.79 -6.33
CA LEU A 49 -6.41 -7.52 -6.54
C LEU A 49 -7.74 -7.55 -5.78
N ALA A 50 -7.95 -6.63 -4.85
CA ALA A 50 -9.15 -6.54 -4.04
C ALA A 50 -9.99 -5.32 -4.42
N THR A 51 -11.23 -5.53 -4.88
CA THR A 51 -12.05 -4.43 -5.40
C THR A 51 -13.55 -4.69 -5.17
N PRO A 52 -14.36 -3.65 -4.92
CA PRO A 52 -15.82 -3.76 -4.99
C PRO A 52 -16.35 -3.58 -6.41
N ASP A 53 -15.54 -3.06 -7.35
CA ASP A 53 -15.97 -2.56 -8.65
C ASP A 53 -15.82 -3.61 -9.75
N LYS A 54 -16.90 -3.83 -10.51
CA LYS A 54 -16.94 -4.83 -11.58
C LYS A 54 -15.90 -4.53 -12.67
N GLU A 55 -15.74 -3.28 -13.04
CA GLU A 55 -14.80 -2.85 -14.09
C GLU A 55 -13.34 -3.19 -13.72
N ILE A 56 -12.96 -2.97 -12.46
CA ILE A 56 -11.63 -3.33 -11.97
C ILE A 56 -11.48 -4.85 -11.88
N TYR A 57 -12.54 -5.56 -11.47
CA TYR A 57 -12.57 -7.02 -11.43
C TYR A 57 -12.33 -7.61 -12.83
N GLU A 58 -13.10 -7.18 -13.83
CA GLU A 58 -12.98 -7.65 -15.21
C GLU A 58 -11.59 -7.35 -15.80
N LEU A 59 -11.06 -6.15 -15.53
CA LEU A 59 -9.70 -5.81 -15.93
C LEU A 59 -8.68 -6.76 -15.31
N GLY A 60 -8.75 -7.00 -14.00
CA GLY A 60 -7.81 -7.89 -13.32
C GLY A 60 -7.87 -9.33 -13.85
N LYS A 61 -9.07 -9.85 -14.13
CA LYS A 61 -9.28 -11.16 -14.73
C LYS A 61 -8.72 -11.21 -16.17
N LYS A 62 -9.02 -10.21 -17.00
CA LYS A 62 -8.46 -10.10 -18.35
C LYS A 62 -6.93 -10.12 -18.34
N LEU A 63 -6.31 -9.47 -17.36
CA LEU A 63 -4.84 -9.44 -17.19
C LEU A 63 -4.25 -10.73 -16.59
N GLY A 64 -5.09 -11.72 -16.24
CA GLY A 64 -4.67 -13.02 -15.69
C GLY A 64 -4.24 -12.97 -14.23
N PHE A 65 -4.77 -12.02 -13.43
CA PHE A 65 -4.54 -11.94 -11.99
C PHE A 65 -5.67 -12.57 -11.18
N GLU A 66 -5.34 -13.00 -9.96
CA GLU A 66 -6.35 -13.35 -8.96
C GLU A 66 -7.04 -12.08 -8.45
N VAL A 67 -8.37 -12.08 -8.50
CA VAL A 67 -9.19 -10.94 -8.08
C VAL A 67 -10.22 -11.42 -7.05
N CYS A 68 -10.36 -10.63 -5.98
CA CYS A 68 -11.34 -10.84 -4.93
C CYS A 68 -12.33 -9.68 -4.94
N ILE A 69 -13.63 -10.00 -5.08
CA ILE A 69 -14.70 -9.02 -4.84
C ILE A 69 -14.82 -8.81 -3.34
N THR A 70 -14.87 -7.55 -2.93
CA THR A 70 -14.96 -7.12 -1.53
C THR A 70 -16.10 -6.11 -1.36
N SER A 71 -16.49 -5.88 -0.12
CA SER A 71 -17.57 -4.95 0.21
C SER A 71 -17.29 -3.52 -0.27
N HIS A 72 -18.35 -2.81 -0.69
CA HIS A 72 -18.33 -1.37 -0.95
C HIS A 72 -18.16 -0.54 0.34
N ASN A 73 -18.51 -1.12 1.51
CA ASN A 73 -18.55 -0.40 2.79
C ASN A 73 -17.18 -0.07 3.38
N HIS A 74 -16.09 -0.64 2.83
CA HIS A 74 -14.75 -0.34 3.34
C HIS A 74 -14.30 1.05 2.94
N GLU A 75 -14.05 1.88 3.93
CA GLU A 75 -13.46 3.21 3.73
C GLU A 75 -11.95 3.14 3.57
N ARG A 76 -11.30 2.16 4.23
CA ARG A 76 -9.86 2.01 4.29
C ARG A 76 -9.33 0.83 3.48
N ALA A 77 -8.14 1.02 2.91
CA ALA A 77 -7.42 -0.04 2.18
C ALA A 77 -7.12 -1.25 3.07
N THR A 78 -6.78 -1.00 4.33
CA THR A 78 -6.45 -2.03 5.34
C THR A 78 -7.66 -2.89 5.68
N GLU A 79 -8.86 -2.31 5.80
CA GLU A 79 -10.11 -3.06 6.02
C GLU A 79 -10.39 -4.01 4.86
N ARG A 80 -10.22 -3.54 3.63
CA ARG A 80 -10.39 -4.35 2.42
C ARG A 80 -9.40 -5.52 2.36
N ALA A 81 -8.15 -5.29 2.76
CA ALA A 81 -7.16 -6.36 2.86
C ALA A 81 -7.54 -7.39 3.93
N GLY A 82 -8.10 -6.95 5.05
CA GLY A 82 -8.62 -7.83 6.10
C GLY A 82 -9.75 -8.73 5.61
N GLU A 83 -10.73 -8.20 4.87
CA GLU A 83 -11.81 -9.00 4.27
C GLU A 83 -11.28 -10.08 3.33
N VAL A 84 -10.25 -9.76 2.51
CA VAL A 84 -9.59 -10.78 1.66
C VAL A 84 -9.04 -11.92 2.50
N VAL A 85 -8.42 -11.62 3.66
CA VAL A 85 -7.90 -12.66 4.56
C VAL A 85 -9.02 -13.52 5.12
N GLU A 86 -10.15 -12.94 5.53
CA GLU A 86 -11.31 -13.69 6.03
C GLU A 86 -11.91 -14.61 4.96
N ILE A 87 -12.07 -14.10 3.73
CA ILE A 87 -12.54 -14.90 2.58
C ILE A 87 -11.61 -16.09 2.32
N LEU A 88 -10.29 -15.86 2.30
CA LEU A 88 -9.31 -16.93 2.10
C LEU A 88 -9.31 -17.94 3.24
N LYS A 89 -9.45 -17.49 4.48
CA LYS A 89 -9.60 -18.37 5.66
C LYS A 89 -10.83 -19.26 5.54
N GLY A 90 -11.96 -18.73 5.07
CA GLY A 90 -13.17 -19.50 4.76
C GLY A 90 -12.93 -20.57 3.68
N GLN A 91 -12.00 -20.32 2.75
CA GLN A 91 -11.54 -21.29 1.74
C GLN A 91 -10.43 -22.23 2.24
N LYS A 92 -10.10 -22.21 3.54
CA LYS A 92 -9.01 -23.00 4.17
C LYS A 92 -7.61 -22.66 3.61
N LYS A 93 -7.41 -21.43 3.13
CA LYS A 93 -6.13 -20.90 2.67
C LYS A 93 -5.57 -19.95 3.75
N TYR A 94 -4.41 -20.30 4.30
CA TYR A 94 -3.82 -19.56 5.43
C TYR A 94 -2.48 -18.96 5.05
N PHE A 95 -2.26 -17.73 5.48
CA PHE A 95 -1.03 -16.96 5.28
C PHE A 95 -0.58 -16.44 6.64
N GLY A 96 0.71 -16.40 6.88
CA GLY A 96 1.23 -15.88 8.14
C GLY A 96 1.55 -14.40 8.09
N ASN A 97 1.74 -13.86 6.86
CA ASN A 97 1.98 -12.44 6.66
C ASN A 97 1.11 -11.91 5.52
N VAL A 98 0.68 -10.66 5.66
CA VAL A 98 -0.06 -9.92 4.64
C VAL A 98 0.70 -8.63 4.34
N ILE A 99 0.93 -8.36 3.06
CA ILE A 99 1.52 -7.11 2.58
C ILE A 99 0.44 -6.32 1.87
N LEU A 100 0.13 -5.16 2.42
CA LEU A 100 -0.74 -4.17 1.80
C LEU A 100 0.11 -3.38 0.82
N LEU A 101 -0.26 -3.44 -0.45
CA LEU A 101 0.32 -2.68 -1.56
C LEU A 101 -0.75 -1.69 -2.04
N GLN A 102 -0.35 -0.49 -2.45
CA GLN A 102 -1.33 0.49 -2.91
C GLN A 102 -1.56 0.38 -4.43
N GLY A 103 -2.84 0.43 -4.84
CA GLY A 103 -3.23 0.40 -6.25
C GLY A 103 -2.94 1.70 -7.02
N ASP A 104 -2.40 2.70 -6.34
CA ASP A 104 -2.01 4.02 -6.87
C ASP A 104 -0.51 4.32 -6.77
N GLU A 105 0.29 3.30 -6.47
CA GLU A 105 1.75 3.36 -6.47
C GLU A 105 2.36 2.61 -7.67
N PRO A 106 2.22 3.13 -8.90
CA PRO A 106 2.66 2.47 -10.13
C PRO A 106 4.19 2.30 -10.25
N GLN A 107 4.94 2.91 -9.35
CA GLN A 107 6.39 2.76 -9.21
C GLN A 107 6.82 1.80 -8.09
N LEU A 108 5.90 0.99 -7.56
CA LEU A 108 6.18 -0.05 -6.58
C LEU A 108 7.49 -0.78 -6.95
N ASN A 109 8.43 -0.84 -5.98
CA ASN A 109 9.72 -1.50 -6.21
C ASN A 109 9.70 -2.94 -5.66
N PRO A 110 9.80 -3.97 -6.52
CA PRO A 110 9.74 -5.36 -6.09
C PRO A 110 10.79 -5.73 -5.02
N LYS A 111 12.00 -5.19 -5.11
CA LYS A 111 13.06 -5.46 -4.13
C LYS A 111 12.72 -4.88 -2.75
N VAL A 112 12.12 -3.69 -2.71
CA VAL A 112 11.67 -3.07 -1.46
C VAL A 112 10.53 -3.87 -0.83
N VAL A 113 9.59 -4.37 -1.65
CA VAL A 113 8.52 -5.26 -1.16
C VAL A 113 9.09 -6.54 -0.58
N ASP A 114 10.04 -7.19 -1.26
CA ASP A 114 10.71 -8.39 -0.73
C ASP A 114 11.42 -8.12 0.60
N GLN A 115 12.03 -6.94 0.76
CA GLN A 115 12.64 -6.51 2.03
C GLN A 115 11.58 -6.26 3.11
N LEU A 116 10.45 -5.61 2.77
CA LEU A 116 9.33 -5.41 3.69
C LEU A 116 8.78 -6.75 4.19
N ILE A 117 8.62 -7.74 3.31
CA ILE A 117 8.21 -9.10 3.68
C ILE A 117 9.16 -9.69 4.74
N GLU A 118 10.46 -9.61 4.51
CA GLU A 118 11.45 -10.12 5.48
C GLU A 118 11.38 -9.35 6.81
N LYS A 119 11.31 -8.03 6.77
CA LYS A 119 11.16 -7.22 7.98
C LYS A 119 9.90 -7.60 8.76
N THR A 120 8.79 -7.81 8.08
CA THR A 120 7.51 -8.20 8.70
C THR A 120 7.60 -9.58 9.37
N LYS A 121 8.24 -10.57 8.70
CA LYS A 121 8.45 -11.91 9.27
C LYS A 121 9.18 -11.88 10.61
N TYR A 122 10.21 -11.05 10.72
CA TYR A 122 11.08 -10.99 11.89
C TYR A 122 10.72 -9.87 12.87
N SER A 123 9.74 -9.02 12.54
CA SER A 123 9.26 -7.99 13.44
C SER A 123 8.69 -8.59 14.73
N LYS A 124 9.10 -8.05 15.87
CA LYS A 124 8.54 -8.40 17.19
C LYS A 124 7.14 -7.80 17.37
N ASN A 125 6.94 -6.59 16.84
CA ASN A 125 5.65 -5.90 16.88
C ASN A 125 4.69 -6.42 15.82
N GLY A 126 5.18 -7.11 14.77
CA GLY A 126 4.37 -7.80 13.75
C GLY A 126 3.70 -6.89 12.73
N ILE A 127 3.94 -5.57 12.79
CA ILE A 127 3.49 -4.58 11.80
C ILE A 127 4.69 -3.74 11.42
N VAL A 128 4.92 -3.56 10.12
CA VAL A 128 6.02 -2.74 9.59
C VAL A 128 5.47 -1.78 8.55
N ASN A 129 5.62 -0.48 8.78
CA ASN A 129 5.26 0.54 7.82
C ASN A 129 6.50 1.11 7.13
N LEU A 130 6.49 1.18 5.81
CA LEU A 130 7.54 1.85 5.06
C LEU A 130 7.51 3.36 5.29
N ILE A 131 8.69 3.93 5.46
CA ILE A 131 8.89 5.37 5.59
C ILE A 131 10.05 5.84 4.70
N HIS A 132 10.07 7.13 4.39
CA HIS A 132 11.13 7.80 3.66
C HIS A 132 11.41 9.17 4.26
N LYS A 133 12.66 9.63 4.26
CA LYS A 133 13.00 10.98 4.73
C LYS A 133 12.20 12.04 3.99
N ILE A 134 11.61 12.95 4.74
CA ILE A 134 10.76 13.99 4.17
C ILE A 134 11.61 15.14 3.60
N LYS A 135 11.18 15.72 2.49
CA LYS A 135 11.74 16.98 1.98
C LYS A 135 11.10 18.16 2.72
N LYS A 136 11.80 19.30 2.80
CA LYS A 136 11.26 20.50 3.45
C LYS A 136 9.92 20.96 2.84
N SER A 137 9.77 20.87 1.52
CA SER A 137 8.52 21.16 0.82
C SER A 137 7.35 20.30 1.26
N ASP A 138 7.61 19.02 1.54
CA ASP A 138 6.59 18.04 1.86
C ASP A 138 6.12 18.14 3.32
N LEU A 139 6.90 18.81 4.18
CA LEU A 139 6.56 18.96 5.60
C LEU A 139 5.24 19.74 5.79
N ILE A 140 5.02 20.77 5.00
CA ILE A 140 3.83 21.64 5.06
C ILE A 140 2.67 21.12 4.19
N ASP A 141 2.92 20.17 3.30
CA ASP A 141 1.89 19.58 2.44
C ASP A 141 1.00 18.63 3.24
N THR A 142 -0.28 18.95 3.38
CA THR A 142 -1.28 18.15 4.11
C THR A 142 -1.66 16.85 3.39
N ASN A 143 -1.33 16.69 2.11
CA ASN A 143 -1.49 15.42 1.39
C ASN A 143 -0.42 14.40 1.79
N VAL A 144 0.74 14.87 2.24
CA VAL A 144 1.82 14.03 2.73
C VAL A 144 1.59 13.70 4.20
N VAL A 145 1.51 12.42 4.52
CA VAL A 145 1.45 11.95 5.91
C VAL A 145 2.86 11.93 6.50
N LYS A 146 3.06 12.68 7.60
CA LYS A 146 4.30 12.69 8.36
C LYS A 146 4.29 11.56 9.38
N ALA A 147 5.45 10.96 9.62
CA ALA A 147 5.66 9.94 10.63
C ALA A 147 6.74 10.38 11.60
N LEU A 148 6.46 10.30 12.90
CA LEU A 148 7.47 10.44 13.95
C LEU A 148 7.95 9.06 14.37
N VAL A 149 9.26 8.90 14.49
CA VAL A 149 9.90 7.61 14.79
C VAL A 149 10.80 7.76 16.03
N ASN A 150 10.74 6.79 16.93
CA ASN A 150 11.61 6.75 18.11
C ASN A 150 12.98 6.11 17.81
N LYS A 151 13.87 6.11 18.80
CA LYS A 151 15.22 5.51 18.70
C LYS A 151 15.21 3.99 18.48
N LYS A 152 14.06 3.31 18.64
CA LYS A 152 13.90 1.87 18.40
C LYS A 152 13.35 1.57 17.01
N ASN A 153 13.20 2.59 16.16
CA ASN A 153 12.51 2.53 14.86
C ASN A 153 11.03 2.12 14.99
N GLU A 154 10.37 2.50 16.09
CA GLU A 154 8.93 2.35 16.24
C GLU A 154 8.25 3.68 15.91
N ILE A 155 7.10 3.62 15.23
CA ILE A 155 6.27 4.79 14.93
C ILE A 155 5.65 5.30 16.23
N LEU A 156 5.81 6.60 16.49
CA LEU A 156 5.18 7.29 17.62
C LEU A 156 3.83 7.92 17.25
N TYR A 157 3.76 8.51 16.06
CA TYR A 157 2.57 9.19 15.59
C TYR A 157 2.62 9.40 14.07
N PHE A 158 1.43 9.45 13.45
CA PHE A 158 1.25 9.90 12.08
C PHE A 158 0.38 11.15 12.05
N SER A 159 0.71 12.12 11.20
CA SER A 159 -0.09 13.32 11.04
C SER A 159 -0.02 13.92 9.66
N ARG A 160 -1.10 14.57 9.25
CA ARG A 160 -1.10 15.45 8.08
C ARG A 160 -0.61 16.86 8.42
N ALA A 161 -0.64 17.26 9.68
CA ALA A 161 -0.05 18.49 10.16
C ALA A 161 1.49 18.47 10.03
N PRO A 162 2.16 19.65 9.97
CA PRO A 162 3.62 19.72 9.94
C PRO A 162 4.22 19.33 11.31
N ILE A 163 4.60 18.08 11.45
CA ILE A 163 5.30 17.52 12.59
C ILE A 163 6.57 16.78 12.13
N PRO A 164 7.68 16.88 12.89
CA PRO A 164 7.98 17.83 13.97
C PRO A 164 8.11 19.27 13.42
N LYS A 165 8.36 20.23 14.31
CA LYS A 165 8.54 21.66 13.94
C LYS A 165 9.60 21.88 12.85
N VAL A 166 10.60 21.01 12.79
CA VAL A 166 11.70 21.01 11.80
C VAL A 166 11.81 19.67 11.11
N SER A 167 12.27 19.65 9.86
CA SER A 167 12.28 18.47 9.00
C SER A 167 13.40 17.46 9.25
N ASP A 168 14.39 17.78 10.10
CA ASP A 168 15.64 17.00 10.18
C ASP A 168 15.45 15.55 10.64
N ASN A 169 14.39 15.27 11.39
CA ASN A 169 14.00 13.92 11.85
C ASN A 169 12.56 13.58 11.49
N ALA A 170 12.06 14.16 10.40
CA ALA A 170 10.72 13.86 9.92
C ALA A 170 10.78 12.82 8.80
N TYR A 171 9.78 11.96 8.77
CA TYR A 171 9.60 10.96 7.72
C TYR A 171 8.23 11.13 7.07
N ARG A 172 8.15 10.71 5.82
CA ARG A 172 6.90 10.51 5.09
C ARG A 172 6.48 9.06 5.26
N GLN A 173 5.23 8.81 5.64
CA GLN A 173 4.61 7.49 5.54
C GLN A 173 4.47 7.11 4.06
N LEU A 174 4.79 5.86 3.74
CA LEU A 174 4.46 5.25 2.45
C LEU A 174 3.33 4.24 2.65
N GLY A 175 2.51 4.05 1.62
CA GLY A 175 1.32 3.21 1.68
C GLY A 175 1.58 1.70 1.73
N LEU A 176 2.85 1.26 1.72
CA LEU A 176 3.22 -0.15 1.79
C LEU A 176 3.40 -0.56 3.26
N ILE A 177 2.59 -1.53 3.69
CA ILE A 177 2.55 -1.97 5.08
C ILE A 177 2.55 -3.49 5.12
N GLY A 178 3.43 -4.05 5.95
CA GLY A 178 3.45 -5.48 6.25
C GLY A 178 2.81 -5.78 7.58
N PHE A 179 1.97 -6.82 7.63
CA PHE A 179 1.30 -7.29 8.83
C PHE A 179 1.58 -8.77 9.06
N LYS A 180 1.74 -9.20 10.31
CA LYS A 180 1.37 -10.55 10.69
C LYS A 180 -0.15 -10.65 10.60
N THR A 181 -0.64 -11.76 10.06
CA THR A 181 -2.06 -11.90 9.72
C THR A 181 -3.02 -11.70 10.89
N ASP A 182 -2.64 -12.18 12.08
CA ASP A 182 -3.41 -12.00 13.31
C ASP A 182 -3.57 -10.52 13.70
N LEU A 183 -2.55 -9.69 13.43
CA LEU A 183 -2.62 -8.25 13.71
C LEU A 183 -3.45 -7.49 12.68
N LEU A 184 -3.48 -7.90 11.42
CA LEU A 184 -4.42 -7.36 10.44
C LEU A 184 -5.87 -7.73 10.82
N LEU A 185 -6.13 -8.96 11.24
CA LEU A 185 -7.44 -9.37 11.72
C LEU A 185 -7.84 -8.59 12.97
N LYS A 186 -6.91 -8.39 13.91
CA LYS A 186 -7.15 -7.53 15.07
C LYS A 186 -7.49 -6.10 14.66
N PHE A 187 -6.83 -5.53 13.65
CA PHE A 187 -7.16 -4.19 13.13
C PHE A 187 -8.62 -4.09 12.67
N ILE A 188 -9.14 -5.07 11.93
CA ILE A 188 -10.51 -5.01 11.43
C ILE A 188 -11.56 -5.20 12.52
N ASP A 189 -11.21 -5.83 13.63
CA ASP A 189 -12.08 -5.97 14.82
C ASP A 189 -12.14 -4.69 15.67
N LEU A 190 -11.15 -3.79 15.52
CA LEU A 190 -11.12 -2.52 16.24
C LEU A 190 -12.04 -1.49 15.58
N LYS A 191 -12.74 -0.71 16.42
CA LYS A 191 -13.52 0.44 15.96
C LYS A 191 -12.61 1.59 15.54
N PRO A 192 -13.01 2.40 14.53
CA PRO A 192 -12.32 3.65 14.20
C PRO A 192 -12.13 4.54 15.43
N THR A 193 -10.97 5.17 15.53
CA THR A 193 -10.60 6.01 16.66
C THR A 193 -10.69 7.50 16.32
N PRO A 194 -10.75 8.40 17.32
CA PRO A 194 -10.78 9.84 17.05
C PRO A 194 -9.58 10.33 16.22
N HIS A 195 -8.35 9.91 16.55
CA HIS A 195 -7.17 10.34 15.80
C HIS A 195 -7.15 9.77 14.38
N GLU A 196 -7.59 8.52 14.18
CA GLU A 196 -7.78 7.97 12.82
C GLU A 196 -8.72 8.83 11.99
N THR A 197 -9.82 9.27 12.58
CA THR A 197 -10.84 10.08 11.88
C THR A 197 -10.33 11.48 11.57
N ILE A 198 -9.73 12.15 12.57
CA ILE A 198 -9.22 13.53 12.45
C ILE A 198 -8.08 13.60 11.42
N GLU A 199 -7.11 12.71 11.53
CA GLU A 199 -5.94 12.67 10.63
C GLU A 199 -6.25 11.99 9.29
N SER A 200 -7.35 11.24 9.22
CA SER A 200 -7.69 10.37 8.08
C SER A 200 -6.55 9.38 7.75
N ILE A 201 -6.02 8.73 8.78
CA ILE A 201 -4.90 7.77 8.71
C ILE A 201 -5.26 6.52 9.50
N ASP A 202 -5.50 5.41 8.80
CA ASP A 202 -5.98 4.16 9.40
C ASP A 202 -5.00 3.54 10.41
N MET A 203 -3.70 3.73 10.23
CA MET A 203 -2.68 3.24 11.16
C MET A 203 -2.77 3.90 12.55
N MET A 204 -3.43 5.06 12.68
CA MET A 204 -3.68 5.67 13.99
C MET A 204 -4.59 4.79 14.86
N ARG A 205 -5.52 3.99 14.26
CA ARG A 205 -6.34 3.02 14.98
C ARG A 205 -5.50 2.06 15.82
N LEU A 206 -4.37 1.62 15.29
CA LEU A 206 -3.45 0.72 16.00
C LEU A 206 -2.72 1.43 17.13
N LEU A 207 -2.18 2.62 16.86
CA LEU A 207 -1.44 3.40 17.87
C LEU A 207 -2.34 3.81 19.05
N ASP A 208 -3.58 4.22 18.77
CA ASP A 208 -4.57 4.55 19.81
C ASP A 208 -4.99 3.34 20.66
N ASN A 209 -4.73 2.12 20.20
CA ASN A 209 -4.96 0.88 20.95
C ASN A 209 -3.66 0.24 21.45
N ASP A 210 -2.61 1.04 21.65
CA ASP A 210 -1.29 0.62 22.18
C ASP A 210 -0.61 -0.49 21.35
N ILE A 211 -0.98 -0.63 20.07
CA ILE A 211 -0.35 -1.58 19.15
C ILE A 211 0.80 -0.89 18.44
N LYS A 212 2.02 -1.36 18.69
CA LYS A 212 3.23 -0.79 18.13
C LYS A 212 3.40 -1.14 16.66
N ILE A 213 3.93 -0.17 15.92
CA ILE A 213 4.24 -0.30 14.50
C ILE A 213 5.75 -0.05 14.33
N ASP A 214 6.47 -1.00 13.76
CA ASP A 214 7.86 -0.81 13.36
C ASP A 214 7.92 0.04 12.08
N SER A 215 8.97 0.85 11.96
CA SER A 215 9.26 1.57 10.73
C SER A 215 10.36 0.87 9.92
N PHE A 216 10.26 0.95 8.60
CA PHE A 216 11.32 0.55 7.69
C PHE A 216 11.62 1.72 6.74
N GLU A 217 12.77 2.36 6.93
CA GLU A 217 13.24 3.47 6.08
C GLU A 217 13.80 2.94 4.77
N ILE A 218 13.42 3.60 3.67
CA ILE A 218 13.97 3.35 2.32
C ILE A 218 14.62 4.61 1.76
N ASP A 219 15.68 4.42 0.96
CA ASP A 219 16.49 5.53 0.42
C ASP A 219 15.80 6.29 -0.71
N LYS A 220 15.03 5.58 -1.56
CA LYS A 220 14.37 6.17 -2.73
C LYS A 220 12.87 6.21 -2.52
N PRO A 221 12.22 7.38 -2.69
CA PRO A 221 10.78 7.49 -2.55
C PRO A 221 10.06 6.65 -3.60
N ILE A 222 8.93 6.09 -3.22
CA ILE A 222 7.94 5.54 -4.15
C ILE A 222 6.94 6.67 -4.40
N LEU A 223 6.74 7.04 -5.66
CA LEU A 223 5.81 8.09 -6.01
C LEU A 223 4.42 7.48 -6.26
N GLY A 224 3.47 7.86 -5.43
CA GLY A 224 2.06 7.60 -5.65
C GLY A 224 1.44 8.65 -6.59
N VAL A 225 0.32 8.30 -7.18
CA VAL A 225 -0.48 9.21 -8.00
C VAL A 225 -1.72 9.61 -7.21
N ASP A 226 -1.70 10.78 -6.59
CA ASP A 226 -2.84 11.34 -5.86
C ASP A 226 -3.66 12.32 -6.69
N GLU A 227 -3.00 12.99 -7.65
CA GLU A 227 -3.58 14.02 -8.50
C GLU A 227 -3.16 13.80 -9.96
N LYS A 228 -3.94 14.40 -10.89
CA LYS A 228 -3.73 14.22 -12.34
C LYS A 228 -2.31 14.60 -12.81
N HIS A 229 -1.72 15.65 -12.24
CA HIS A 229 -0.38 16.10 -12.63
C HIS A 229 0.74 15.11 -12.26
N HIS A 230 0.52 14.24 -11.25
CA HIS A 230 1.47 13.20 -10.88
C HIS A 230 1.67 12.17 -12.00
N ILE A 231 0.68 11.99 -12.91
CA ILE A 231 0.80 11.05 -14.04
C ILE A 231 2.03 11.37 -14.88
N GLN A 232 2.18 12.64 -15.31
CA GLN A 232 3.30 13.05 -16.15
C GLN A 232 4.67 12.86 -15.48
N VAL A 233 4.72 13.02 -14.15
CA VAL A 233 5.94 12.79 -13.37
C VAL A 233 6.28 11.31 -13.38
N VAL A 234 5.29 10.45 -13.12
CA VAL A 234 5.45 8.99 -13.10
C VAL A 234 5.82 8.44 -14.47
N GLU A 235 5.21 8.94 -15.55
CA GLU A 235 5.53 8.55 -16.94
C GLU A 235 7.01 8.74 -17.26
N LYS A 236 7.58 9.90 -16.87
CA LYS A 236 9.01 10.17 -17.09
C LYS A 236 9.92 9.15 -16.41
N TYR A 237 9.55 8.70 -15.21
CA TYR A 237 10.32 7.69 -14.48
C TYR A 237 10.12 6.29 -15.06
N LEU A 238 8.90 5.92 -15.43
CA LEU A 238 8.59 4.61 -15.98
C LEU A 238 9.20 4.39 -17.36
N ALA A 239 9.29 5.42 -18.19
CA ALA A 239 9.82 5.31 -19.55
C ALA A 239 11.22 4.67 -19.63
N SER A 240 12.05 4.83 -18.59
CA SER A 240 13.39 4.23 -18.49
C SER A 240 13.49 3.09 -17.46
N ASP A 241 12.35 2.68 -16.87
CA ASP A 241 12.33 1.66 -15.82
C ASP A 241 12.38 0.25 -16.43
N THR A 242 13.33 -0.57 -15.98
CA THR A 242 13.54 -1.92 -16.53
C THR A 242 12.34 -2.83 -16.31
N TYR A 243 11.65 -2.74 -15.17
CA TYR A 243 10.45 -3.55 -14.93
C TYR A 243 9.31 -3.15 -15.89
N TYR A 244 9.15 -1.83 -16.18
CA TYR A 244 8.16 -1.37 -17.14
C TYR A 244 8.42 -1.95 -18.53
N LEU A 245 9.66 -1.90 -19.00
CA LEU A 245 10.03 -2.46 -20.31
C LEU A 245 9.75 -3.97 -20.40
N ASP A 246 9.92 -4.71 -19.29
CA ASP A 246 9.65 -6.15 -19.24
C ASP A 246 8.15 -6.49 -19.35
N TYR A 247 7.24 -5.73 -18.69
CA TYR A 247 5.82 -6.06 -18.73
C TYR A 247 5.04 -5.31 -19.83
N LYS A 248 5.54 -4.21 -20.37
CA LYS A 248 4.90 -3.47 -21.45
C LYS A 248 4.55 -4.40 -22.63
N ASN A 249 5.51 -5.15 -23.11
CA ASN A 249 5.32 -6.08 -24.24
C ASN A 249 4.30 -7.20 -23.94
N LYS A 250 4.14 -7.57 -22.66
CA LYS A 250 3.12 -8.55 -22.26
C LYS A 250 1.73 -7.95 -22.28
N TYR A 251 1.59 -6.69 -21.84
CA TYR A 251 0.33 -5.96 -21.87
C TYR A 251 -0.15 -5.70 -23.29
N GLU A 252 0.74 -5.29 -24.21
CA GLU A 252 0.42 -4.99 -25.61
C GLU A 252 -0.07 -6.21 -26.41
N ARG A 253 0.10 -7.44 -25.89
CA ARG A 253 -0.34 -8.70 -26.52
C ARG A 253 -1.70 -9.21 -25.99
N LEU A 254 -2.35 -8.50 -25.08
CA LEU A 254 -3.66 -8.85 -24.49
C LEU A 254 -4.82 -8.15 -25.20
#